data_94edbd9123238c3e98865b033bab9990
#
_entry.id   94edbd9123238c3e98865b033bab9990
#
_cell.length_a   1.000
_cell.length_b   1.000
_cell.length_c   1.000
_cell.angle_alpha   90.00
_cell.angle_beta   90.00
_cell.angle_gamma   90.00
#
_symmetry.space_group_name_H-M   'P 1'
#
loop_
_entity.id
_entity.type
_entity.pdbx_description
1 polymer ?
#
loop_
_entity_poly.entity_id
_entity_poly.type
_entity_poly.pdbx_seq_one_letter_code
_entity_poly.pdbx_strand_id
1 'polypeptide(L)'
;MKKILFAFSAATLIMVSCQTAPEADKATATEQQETTNATGDNYTIDAAGSTIGWVGTKTGGQHNGTFLLSDGTFTLADGNLAGGSFNIDVSSLAVNDLTGDDKAKLEGHLKSGDFFQVDSFPTAKFEITSVVPFDAATNTSKLEGATHTISGNLTLRGETKNVTFPAIVKVEGTSVSAVADFNIDRTNWGLSYKGPNNPADWFIAKEVNLKLDVKAAKSTM
;
A
#
# COMPACT_ATOMS: atom_id res chain seq x y z
N MET A 1 -10.74 68.04 -18.66
CA MET A 1 -10.32 66.69 -19.09
C MET A 1 -9.87 65.96 -17.85
N LYS A 2 -10.77 65.15 -17.25
CA LYS A 2 -10.46 64.36 -16.03
C LYS A 2 -9.97 62.97 -16.47
N LYS A 3 -8.71 62.64 -16.16
CA LYS A 3 -8.13 61.31 -16.38
C LYS A 3 -8.53 60.40 -15.21
N ILE A 4 -9.36 59.40 -15.47
CA ILE A 4 -9.70 58.33 -14.53
C ILE A 4 -8.64 57.25 -14.66
N LEU A 5 -7.81 57.04 -13.58
CA LEU A 5 -6.92 55.91 -13.46
C LEU A 5 -7.74 54.74 -12.93
N PHE A 6 -7.88 53.69 -13.74
CA PHE A 6 -8.36 52.40 -13.30
C PHE A 6 -7.17 51.60 -12.69
N ALA A 7 -7.20 51.43 -11.36
CA ALA A 7 -6.30 50.54 -10.68
C ALA A 7 -6.82 49.09 -10.81
N PHE A 8 -6.12 48.28 -11.61
CA PHE A 8 -6.38 46.84 -11.73
C PHE A 8 -5.73 46.14 -10.52
N SER A 9 -6.56 45.79 -9.53
CA SER A 9 -6.10 44.97 -8.39
C SER A 9 -6.08 43.48 -8.83
N ALA A 10 -4.88 42.95 -9.09
CA ALA A 10 -4.68 41.53 -9.35
C ALA A 10 -4.83 40.78 -8.05
N ALA A 11 -5.97 40.16 -7.82
CA ALA A 11 -6.17 39.21 -6.73
C ALA A 11 -5.43 37.92 -7.08
N THR A 12 -4.27 37.71 -6.47
CA THR A 12 -3.52 36.46 -6.57
C THR A 12 -4.27 35.40 -5.75
N LEU A 13 -5.00 34.51 -6.40
CA LEU A 13 -5.56 33.33 -5.77
C LEU A 13 -4.38 32.41 -5.37
N ILE A 14 -4.07 32.35 -4.08
CA ILE A 14 -3.17 31.33 -3.54
C ILE A 14 -3.96 30.01 -3.50
N MET A 15 -3.75 29.16 -4.48
CA MET A 15 -4.25 27.78 -4.47
C MET A 15 -3.48 27.03 -3.40
N VAL A 16 -4.07 26.88 -2.21
CA VAL A 16 -3.58 25.92 -1.21
C VAL A 16 -3.90 24.54 -1.77
N SER A 17 -2.92 23.91 -2.41
CA SER A 17 -2.99 22.51 -2.81
C SER A 17 -2.98 21.66 -1.53
N CYS A 18 -4.14 21.18 -1.11
CA CYS A 18 -4.20 20.05 -0.20
C CYS A 18 -3.61 18.85 -0.95
N GLN A 19 -2.39 18.47 -0.62
CA GLN A 19 -1.82 17.25 -1.17
C GLN A 19 -2.56 16.06 -0.53
N THR A 20 -3.25 15.31 -1.37
CA THR A 20 -3.89 14.03 -1.04
C THR A 20 -2.95 12.90 -1.43
N ALA A 21 -3.19 11.67 -0.95
CA ALA A 21 -2.51 10.49 -1.44
C ALA A 21 -2.60 10.41 -2.97
N PRO A 22 -1.65 9.74 -3.65
CA PRO A 22 -1.72 9.50 -5.09
C PRO A 22 -3.08 8.95 -5.52
N GLU A 23 -3.49 9.30 -6.74
CA GLU A 23 -4.74 8.81 -7.29
C GLU A 23 -4.63 7.30 -7.59
N ALA A 24 -5.26 6.48 -6.77
CA ALA A 24 -5.32 5.04 -6.87
C ALA A 24 -6.64 4.53 -6.30
N ASP A 25 -6.95 3.24 -6.51
CA ASP A 25 -8.12 2.63 -5.91
C ASP A 25 -8.05 2.67 -4.39
N LYS A 26 -9.17 2.92 -3.72
CA LYS A 26 -9.25 2.83 -2.27
C LYS A 26 -9.57 1.40 -1.88
N ALA A 27 -8.65 0.75 -1.18
CA ALA A 27 -8.93 -0.56 -0.61
C ALA A 27 -10.05 -0.45 0.42
N THR A 28 -11.02 -1.35 0.35
CA THR A 28 -12.00 -1.52 1.41
C THR A 28 -11.36 -2.29 2.55
N ALA A 29 -11.41 -1.76 3.76
CA ALA A 29 -10.93 -2.44 4.96
C ALA A 29 -12.13 -2.89 5.82
N THR A 30 -12.15 -4.16 6.19
CA THR A 30 -13.16 -4.78 7.05
C THR A 30 -12.49 -5.57 8.18
N GLU A 31 -13.29 -6.19 9.06
CA GLU A 31 -12.76 -7.09 10.08
C GLU A 31 -12.08 -8.31 9.43
N GLN A 32 -11.15 -8.91 10.17
CA GLN A 32 -10.44 -10.12 9.76
C GLN A 32 -11.40 -11.20 9.24
N GLN A 33 -11.02 -11.88 8.15
CA GLN A 33 -11.78 -12.97 7.55
C GLN A 33 -11.02 -14.29 7.68
N GLU A 34 -11.70 -15.41 7.50
CA GLU A 34 -11.05 -16.72 7.39
C GLU A 34 -10.16 -16.76 6.12
N THR A 35 -8.97 -17.33 6.27
CA THR A 35 -8.06 -17.52 5.14
C THR A 35 -8.50 -18.67 4.25
N THR A 36 -8.20 -18.60 2.95
CA THR A 36 -8.44 -19.71 2.06
C THR A 36 -7.50 -20.89 2.41
N ASN A 37 -8.06 -22.09 2.59
CA ASN A 37 -7.31 -23.32 2.62
C ASN A 37 -7.12 -23.85 1.18
N ALA A 38 -6.57 -23.00 0.30
CA ALA A 38 -6.36 -23.38 -1.09
C ALA A 38 -5.40 -24.58 -1.18
N THR A 39 -5.81 -25.60 -1.94
CA THR A 39 -4.95 -26.74 -2.26
C THR A 39 -4.56 -26.66 -3.73
N GLY A 40 -3.27 -26.90 -4.02
CA GLY A 40 -2.74 -26.78 -5.37
C GLY A 40 -1.22 -26.73 -5.40
N ASP A 41 -0.70 -26.27 -6.52
CA ASP A 41 0.74 -26.07 -6.69
C ASP A 41 1.22 -24.85 -5.89
N ASN A 42 2.34 -25.03 -5.18
CA ASN A 42 2.96 -23.95 -4.42
C ASN A 42 4.04 -23.23 -5.25
N TYR A 43 4.04 -21.91 -5.15
CA TYR A 43 5.04 -21.03 -5.76
C TYR A 43 5.67 -20.18 -4.67
N THR A 44 6.98 -20.35 -4.50
CA THR A 44 7.76 -19.59 -3.51
C THR A 44 7.94 -18.16 -3.99
N ILE A 45 7.66 -17.19 -3.11
CA ILE A 45 7.86 -15.75 -3.39
C ILE A 45 9.37 -15.51 -3.59
N ASP A 46 9.69 -14.83 -4.69
CA ASP A 46 11.01 -14.24 -4.91
C ASP A 46 11.08 -12.90 -4.15
N ALA A 47 11.53 -12.96 -2.90
CA ALA A 47 11.63 -11.79 -2.04
C ALA A 47 12.57 -10.72 -2.62
N ALA A 48 13.66 -11.12 -3.29
CA ALA A 48 14.62 -10.18 -3.87
C ALA A 48 14.11 -9.51 -5.15
N GLY A 49 13.29 -10.24 -5.94
CA GLY A 49 12.68 -9.72 -7.16
C GLY A 49 11.34 -9.02 -6.94
N SER A 50 10.83 -9.00 -5.70
CA SER A 50 9.55 -8.38 -5.33
C SER A 50 9.75 -7.04 -4.64
N THR A 51 8.75 -6.14 -4.74
CA THR A 51 8.82 -4.80 -4.15
C THR A 51 7.48 -4.41 -3.55
N ILE A 52 7.54 -3.81 -2.36
CA ILE A 52 6.41 -3.08 -1.75
C ILE A 52 6.82 -1.62 -1.62
N GLY A 53 6.26 -0.77 -2.47
CA GLY A 53 6.42 0.67 -2.41
C GLY A 53 5.32 1.32 -1.56
N TRP A 54 5.64 2.43 -0.91
CA TRP A 54 4.68 3.25 -0.18
C TRP A 54 4.84 4.74 -0.50
N VAL A 55 3.72 5.49 -0.48
CA VAL A 55 3.72 6.95 -0.54
C VAL A 55 2.85 7.49 0.58
N GLY A 56 3.45 8.24 1.49
CA GLY A 56 2.78 8.95 2.58
C GLY A 56 2.75 10.46 2.30
N THR A 57 1.59 11.09 2.49
CA THR A 57 1.36 12.50 2.16
C THR A 57 1.11 13.32 3.42
N LYS A 58 1.62 14.53 3.45
CA LYS A 58 1.39 15.53 4.50
C LYS A 58 1.12 16.90 3.89
N THR A 59 0.68 17.86 4.69
CA THR A 59 0.57 19.25 4.23
C THR A 59 1.93 19.75 3.74
N GLY A 60 1.98 20.18 2.47
CA GLY A 60 3.19 20.73 1.85
C GLY A 60 4.18 19.72 1.29
N GLY A 61 3.85 18.39 1.25
CA GLY A 61 4.75 17.40 0.65
C GLY A 61 4.31 15.96 0.83
N GLN A 62 5.11 15.09 0.27
CA GLN A 62 4.98 13.65 0.40
C GLN A 62 6.35 13.02 0.58
N HIS A 63 6.39 11.83 1.13
CA HIS A 63 7.57 10.96 1.16
C HIS A 63 7.22 9.60 0.58
N ASN A 64 8.22 8.94 0.01
CA ASN A 64 8.05 7.61 -0.53
C ASN A 64 9.20 6.70 -0.13
N GLY A 65 8.94 5.41 -0.23
CA GLY A 65 9.94 4.44 0.12
C GLY A 65 9.50 3.01 -0.19
N THR A 66 10.20 2.07 0.39
CA THR A 66 9.99 0.64 0.16
C THR A 66 10.09 -0.16 1.45
N PHE A 67 9.48 -1.36 1.40
CA PHE A 67 9.73 -2.48 2.29
C PHE A 67 10.20 -3.68 1.49
N LEU A 68 11.00 -4.53 2.10
CA LEU A 68 11.37 -5.83 1.55
C LEU A 68 10.40 -6.92 2.03
N LEU A 69 10.19 -7.91 1.20
CA LEU A 69 9.58 -9.17 1.59
C LEU A 69 10.64 -10.07 2.24
N SER A 70 10.28 -10.84 3.26
CA SER A 70 11.17 -11.84 3.84
C SER A 70 10.95 -13.22 3.23
N ASP A 71 9.69 -13.63 3.08
CA ASP A 71 9.29 -14.93 2.56
C ASP A 71 7.81 -14.94 2.18
N GLY A 72 7.36 -16.02 1.57
CA GLY A 72 5.96 -16.23 1.26
C GLY A 72 5.72 -17.30 0.22
N THR A 73 4.45 -17.59 -0.01
CA THR A 73 4.01 -18.59 -1.00
C THR A 73 2.70 -18.16 -1.63
N PHE A 74 2.57 -18.32 -2.94
CA PHE A 74 1.30 -18.35 -3.63
C PHE A 74 0.88 -19.81 -3.86
N THR A 75 -0.41 -20.09 -3.76
CA THR A 75 -1.02 -21.39 -4.07
C THR A 75 -1.89 -21.23 -5.30
N LEU A 76 -1.63 -22.03 -6.33
CA LEU A 76 -2.40 -22.07 -7.55
C LEU A 76 -3.24 -23.35 -7.60
N ALA A 77 -4.55 -23.18 -7.81
CA ALA A 77 -5.48 -24.28 -8.12
C ALA A 77 -5.86 -24.19 -9.60
N ASP A 78 -5.72 -25.27 -10.32
CA ASP A 78 -6.03 -25.37 -11.77
C ASP A 78 -5.40 -24.22 -12.60
N GLY A 79 -4.17 -23.84 -12.23
CA GLY A 79 -3.41 -22.80 -12.90
C GLY A 79 -3.83 -21.35 -12.56
N ASN A 80 -4.74 -21.15 -11.62
CA ASN A 80 -5.20 -19.84 -11.18
C ASN A 80 -4.75 -19.56 -9.73
N LEU A 81 -4.39 -18.33 -9.42
CA LEU A 81 -4.10 -17.93 -8.05
C LEU A 81 -5.34 -18.14 -7.17
N ALA A 82 -5.22 -18.97 -6.15
CA ALA A 82 -6.32 -19.35 -5.27
C ALA A 82 -6.06 -19.01 -3.80
N GLY A 83 -4.80 -18.77 -3.41
CA GLY A 83 -4.44 -18.45 -2.04
C GLY A 83 -2.97 -18.09 -1.91
N GLY A 84 -2.53 -17.91 -0.68
CA GLY A 84 -1.14 -17.64 -0.37
C GLY A 84 -0.96 -16.63 0.75
N SER A 85 0.29 -16.47 1.16
CA SER A 85 0.66 -15.47 2.16
C SER A 85 2.10 -15.01 1.95
N PHE A 86 2.43 -13.82 2.44
CA PHE A 86 3.80 -13.35 2.49
C PHE A 86 4.05 -12.48 3.72
N ASN A 87 5.28 -12.52 4.19
CA ASN A 87 5.77 -11.70 5.27
C ASN A 87 6.57 -10.52 4.73
N ILE A 88 6.41 -9.38 5.40
CA ILE A 88 7.05 -8.12 5.07
C ILE A 88 7.98 -7.76 6.22
N ASP A 89 9.26 -7.56 5.94
CA ASP A 89 10.21 -7.06 6.93
C ASP A 89 10.00 -5.56 7.14
N VAL A 90 9.30 -5.18 8.21
CA VAL A 90 9.05 -3.78 8.56
C VAL A 90 10.34 -3.07 8.96
N SER A 91 11.34 -3.80 9.47
CA SER A 91 12.64 -3.23 9.82
C SER A 91 13.44 -2.78 8.60
N SER A 92 13.13 -3.33 7.42
CA SER A 92 13.71 -2.96 6.13
C SER A 92 13.21 -1.62 5.58
N LEU A 93 12.23 -0.97 6.25
CA LEU A 93 11.68 0.32 5.83
C LEU A 93 12.79 1.27 5.39
N ALA A 94 12.71 1.69 4.13
CA ALA A 94 13.60 2.65 3.53
C ALA A 94 12.83 3.83 2.94
N VAL A 95 13.38 5.04 3.10
CA VAL A 95 12.92 6.28 2.47
C VAL A 95 13.75 6.51 1.21
N ASN A 96 13.11 6.80 0.07
CA ASN A 96 13.79 6.87 -1.23
C ASN A 96 13.95 8.29 -1.77
N ASP A 97 13.20 9.25 -1.26
CA ASP A 97 13.20 10.66 -1.70
C ASP A 97 14.07 11.58 -0.83
N LEU A 98 14.72 11.05 0.20
CA LEU A 98 15.63 11.79 1.07
C LEU A 98 17.01 11.14 1.11
N THR A 99 18.03 11.91 1.54
CA THR A 99 19.41 11.44 1.74
C THR A 99 19.98 11.95 3.07
N GLY A 100 21.09 11.36 3.51
CA GLY A 100 21.83 11.80 4.71
C GLY A 100 20.98 11.81 5.99
N ASP A 101 21.18 12.82 6.80
CA ASP A 101 20.55 12.94 8.12
C ASP A 101 19.03 13.03 8.06
N ASP A 102 18.45 13.66 7.03
CA ASP A 102 16.99 13.79 6.91
C ASP A 102 16.33 12.45 6.59
N LYS A 103 16.97 11.62 5.77
CA LYS A 103 16.57 10.23 5.55
C LYS A 103 16.60 9.45 6.85
N ALA A 104 17.72 9.46 7.57
CA ALA A 104 17.89 8.72 8.82
C ALA A 104 16.87 9.16 9.89
N LYS A 105 16.60 10.47 10.02
CA LYS A 105 15.58 11.00 10.94
C LYS A 105 14.18 10.49 10.60
N LEU A 106 13.78 10.55 9.32
CA LEU A 106 12.44 10.08 8.91
C LEU A 106 12.30 8.57 9.09
N GLU A 107 13.29 7.77 8.66
CA GLU A 107 13.29 6.32 8.87
C GLU A 107 13.21 5.95 10.35
N GLY A 108 14.02 6.59 11.21
CA GLY A 108 13.97 6.39 12.64
C GLY A 108 12.62 6.73 13.26
N HIS A 109 11.99 7.83 12.82
CA HIS A 109 10.65 8.20 13.26
C HIS A 109 9.58 7.22 12.80
N LEU A 110 9.60 6.80 11.53
CA LEU A 110 8.66 5.81 11.01
C LEU A 110 8.80 4.45 11.72
N LYS A 111 10.02 4.06 12.13
CA LYS A 111 10.28 2.84 12.89
C LYS A 111 9.89 2.92 14.38
N SER A 112 9.72 4.13 14.92
CA SER A 112 9.41 4.37 16.33
C SER A 112 7.98 3.98 16.73
N GLY A 113 7.68 4.10 18.03
CA GLY A 113 6.36 3.84 18.62
C GLY A 113 5.23 4.74 18.07
N ASP A 114 5.59 5.90 17.49
CA ASP A 114 4.61 6.81 16.85
C ASP A 114 4.00 6.21 15.57
N PHE A 115 4.74 5.30 14.90
CA PHE A 115 4.30 4.64 13.67
C PHE A 115 4.35 3.11 13.79
N PHE A 116 5.37 2.46 13.21
CA PHE A 116 5.38 1.00 13.08
C PHE A 116 5.80 0.26 14.34
N GLN A 117 6.44 0.92 15.31
CA GLN A 117 6.94 0.30 16.55
C GLN A 117 7.74 -0.99 16.26
N VAL A 118 8.73 -0.87 15.39
CA VAL A 118 9.45 -2.01 14.78
C VAL A 118 10.08 -2.93 15.81
N ASP A 119 10.55 -2.41 16.95
CA ASP A 119 11.12 -3.20 18.04
C ASP A 119 10.13 -4.25 18.58
N SER A 120 8.82 -3.97 18.53
CA SER A 120 7.76 -4.88 18.98
C SER A 120 7.10 -5.63 17.82
N PHE A 121 7.06 -5.02 16.63
CA PHE A 121 6.36 -5.52 15.45
C PHE A 121 7.28 -5.46 14.21
N PRO A 122 8.37 -6.25 14.18
CA PRO A 122 9.34 -6.22 13.08
C PRO A 122 8.79 -6.78 11.76
N THR A 123 7.68 -7.51 11.82
CA THR A 123 7.08 -8.18 10.66
C THR A 123 5.63 -7.78 10.50
N ALA A 124 5.24 -7.47 9.26
CA ALA A 124 3.86 -7.42 8.82
C ALA A 124 3.54 -8.65 7.97
N LYS A 125 2.26 -9.02 7.87
CA LYS A 125 1.84 -10.22 7.15
C LYS A 125 0.63 -9.92 6.29
N PHE A 126 0.61 -10.49 5.08
CA PHE A 126 -0.57 -10.52 4.23
C PHE A 126 -0.97 -11.97 3.95
N GLU A 127 -2.25 -12.32 4.14
CA GLU A 127 -2.81 -13.65 3.92
C GLU A 127 -4.05 -13.54 3.05
N ILE A 128 -4.01 -14.16 1.87
CA ILE A 128 -5.13 -14.12 0.91
C ILE A 128 -6.34 -14.85 1.49
N THR A 129 -7.49 -14.19 1.45
CA THR A 129 -8.79 -14.74 1.87
C THR A 129 -9.74 -14.99 0.69
N SER A 130 -9.52 -14.31 -0.44
CA SER A 130 -10.29 -14.50 -1.67
C SER A 130 -9.54 -13.98 -2.88
N VAL A 131 -9.67 -14.66 -4.00
CA VAL A 131 -9.24 -14.19 -5.32
C VAL A 131 -10.37 -14.44 -6.29
N VAL A 132 -10.89 -13.39 -6.93
CA VAL A 132 -11.95 -13.49 -7.92
C VAL A 132 -11.59 -12.71 -9.19
N PRO A 133 -12.05 -13.13 -10.38
CA PRO A 133 -11.86 -12.36 -11.61
C PRO A 133 -12.38 -10.92 -11.42
N PHE A 134 -11.67 -9.94 -11.95
CA PHE A 134 -12.13 -8.55 -11.97
C PHE A 134 -13.21 -8.38 -13.04
N ASP A 135 -14.42 -8.02 -12.60
CA ASP A 135 -15.54 -7.76 -13.51
C ASP A 135 -15.58 -6.27 -13.89
N ALA A 136 -15.02 -5.92 -15.04
CA ALA A 136 -15.01 -4.57 -15.56
C ALA A 136 -16.39 -4.03 -15.98
N ALA A 137 -17.42 -4.89 -16.07
CA ALA A 137 -18.78 -4.45 -16.37
C ALA A 137 -19.48 -3.84 -15.14
N THR A 138 -19.11 -4.30 -13.96
CA THR A 138 -19.73 -3.86 -12.68
C THR A 138 -18.78 -3.07 -11.80
N ASN A 139 -17.46 -3.11 -12.06
CA ASN A 139 -16.45 -2.43 -11.27
C ASN A 139 -15.60 -1.50 -12.13
N THR A 140 -15.12 -0.44 -11.51
CA THR A 140 -14.11 0.45 -12.09
C THR A 140 -12.83 0.36 -11.27
N SER A 141 -11.68 0.45 -11.94
CA SER A 141 -10.38 0.50 -11.27
C SER A 141 -9.50 1.58 -11.90
N LYS A 142 -8.67 2.21 -11.07
CA LYS A 142 -7.58 3.10 -11.50
C LYS A 142 -6.38 2.30 -11.99
N LEU A 143 -6.25 1.05 -11.55
CA LEU A 143 -5.26 0.12 -12.06
C LEU A 143 -5.70 -0.40 -13.44
N GLU A 144 -5.17 0.23 -14.50
CA GLU A 144 -5.48 -0.17 -15.87
C GLU A 144 -5.06 -1.63 -16.12
N GLY A 145 -5.97 -2.42 -16.69
CA GLY A 145 -5.72 -3.83 -16.96
C GLY A 145 -5.87 -4.76 -15.74
N ALA A 146 -6.55 -4.32 -14.67
CA ALA A 146 -6.87 -5.20 -13.55
C ALA A 146 -7.54 -6.49 -14.03
N THR A 147 -7.03 -7.64 -13.56
CA THR A 147 -7.52 -8.98 -13.95
C THR A 147 -8.26 -9.67 -12.82
N HIS A 148 -7.97 -9.31 -11.58
CA HIS A 148 -8.52 -9.92 -10.37
C HIS A 148 -8.85 -8.87 -9.32
N THR A 149 -9.79 -9.21 -8.45
CA THR A 149 -9.97 -8.58 -7.14
C THR A 149 -9.42 -9.53 -6.09
N ILE A 150 -8.48 -9.05 -5.29
CA ILE A 150 -7.86 -9.82 -4.21
C ILE A 150 -8.35 -9.27 -2.88
N SER A 151 -8.80 -10.17 -2.00
CA SER A 151 -9.04 -9.86 -0.60
C SER A 151 -8.04 -10.61 0.27
N GLY A 152 -7.54 -9.98 1.32
CA GLY A 152 -6.59 -10.62 2.23
C GLY A 152 -6.49 -9.91 3.57
N ASN A 153 -6.13 -10.67 4.59
CA ASN A 153 -5.85 -10.16 5.93
C ASN A 153 -4.48 -9.50 5.94
N LEU A 154 -4.44 -8.21 6.17
CA LEU A 154 -3.21 -7.44 6.39
C LEU A 154 -3.04 -7.23 7.89
N THR A 155 -1.97 -7.77 8.45
CA THR A 155 -1.57 -7.56 9.84
C THR A 155 -0.43 -6.56 9.89
N LEU A 156 -0.67 -5.42 10.51
CA LEU A 156 0.31 -4.37 10.80
C LEU A 156 0.24 -4.05 12.29
N ARG A 157 1.41 -3.96 12.95
CA ARG A 157 1.47 -3.52 14.35
C ARG A 157 0.55 -4.32 15.31
N GLY A 158 0.36 -5.60 15.02
CA GLY A 158 -0.50 -6.50 15.79
C GLY A 158 -1.99 -6.39 15.49
N GLU A 159 -2.43 -5.42 14.71
CA GLU A 159 -3.81 -5.27 14.26
C GLU A 159 -4.02 -5.93 12.90
N THR A 160 -5.12 -6.66 12.74
CA THR A 160 -5.46 -7.35 11.47
C THR A 160 -6.75 -6.80 10.90
N LYS A 161 -6.72 -6.39 9.63
CA LYS A 161 -7.90 -6.02 8.84
C LYS A 161 -7.88 -6.75 7.51
N ASN A 162 -9.05 -7.14 7.04
CA ASN A 162 -9.19 -7.66 5.68
C ASN A 162 -9.26 -6.49 4.71
N VAL A 163 -8.38 -6.48 3.71
CA VAL A 163 -8.35 -5.46 2.67
C VAL A 163 -8.67 -6.05 1.32
N THR A 164 -9.47 -5.31 0.52
CA THR A 164 -9.87 -5.72 -0.83
C THR A 164 -9.43 -4.67 -1.83
N PHE A 165 -8.73 -5.10 -2.89
CA PHE A 165 -8.18 -4.23 -3.92
C PHE A 165 -8.09 -4.93 -5.28
N PRO A 166 -8.11 -4.20 -6.41
CA PRO A 166 -7.85 -4.74 -7.73
C PRO A 166 -6.38 -5.05 -7.94
N ALA A 167 -6.08 -6.10 -8.72
CA ALA A 167 -4.72 -6.52 -9.04
C ALA A 167 -4.62 -7.05 -10.48
N ILE A 168 -3.43 -6.98 -11.04
CA ILE A 168 -3.05 -7.69 -12.27
C ILE A 168 -2.30 -8.93 -11.84
N VAL A 169 -2.90 -10.10 -12.05
CA VAL A 169 -2.26 -11.40 -11.80
C VAL A 169 -1.92 -12.03 -13.15
N LYS A 170 -0.68 -12.49 -13.29
CA LYS A 170 -0.21 -13.22 -14.46
C LYS A 170 0.43 -14.53 -14.02
N VAL A 171 0.04 -15.61 -14.70
CA VAL A 171 0.65 -16.94 -14.53
C VAL A 171 1.31 -17.31 -15.86
N GLU A 172 2.61 -17.51 -15.85
CA GLU A 172 3.41 -17.79 -17.02
C GLU A 172 4.33 -19.01 -16.77
N GLY A 173 3.85 -20.18 -17.17
CA GLY A 173 4.58 -21.42 -16.96
C GLY A 173 4.85 -21.71 -15.47
N THR A 174 6.11 -21.58 -15.05
CA THR A 174 6.54 -21.79 -13.66
C THR A 174 6.63 -20.50 -12.85
N SER A 175 6.14 -19.37 -13.36
CA SER A 175 6.22 -18.08 -12.70
C SER A 175 4.82 -17.49 -12.48
N VAL A 176 4.66 -16.75 -11.39
CA VAL A 176 3.46 -15.97 -11.09
C VAL A 176 3.88 -14.55 -10.69
N SER A 177 3.15 -13.56 -11.15
CA SER A 177 3.30 -12.19 -10.67
C SER A 177 1.95 -11.60 -10.29
N ALA A 178 1.95 -10.75 -9.25
CA ALA A 178 0.81 -9.97 -8.82
C ALA A 178 1.24 -8.52 -8.63
N VAL A 179 0.62 -7.61 -9.40
CA VAL A 179 0.86 -6.17 -9.34
C VAL A 179 -0.41 -5.49 -8.83
N ALA A 180 -0.29 -4.56 -7.89
CA ALA A 180 -1.41 -3.76 -7.39
C ALA A 180 -0.95 -2.33 -7.05
N ASP A 181 -1.86 -1.37 -7.18
CA ASP A 181 -1.67 0.03 -6.80
C ASP A 181 -2.96 0.52 -6.14
N PHE A 182 -2.92 0.78 -4.84
CA PHE A 182 -4.11 1.14 -4.08
C PHE A 182 -3.78 1.95 -2.82
N ASN A 183 -4.78 2.63 -2.29
CA ASN A 183 -4.68 3.41 -1.06
C ASN A 183 -5.34 2.67 0.10
N ILE A 184 -4.67 2.66 1.27
CA ILE A 184 -5.23 2.20 2.54
C ILE A 184 -5.39 3.37 3.51
N ASP A 185 -6.35 3.28 4.43
CA ASP A 185 -6.42 4.18 5.59
C ASP A 185 -5.56 3.58 6.73
N ARG A 186 -4.36 4.16 6.97
CA ARG A 186 -3.40 3.69 7.98
C ARG A 186 -3.95 3.66 9.39
N THR A 187 -4.98 4.47 9.67
CA THR A 187 -5.55 4.56 11.01
C THR A 187 -6.31 3.29 11.41
N ASN A 188 -6.71 2.45 10.46
CA ASN A 188 -7.31 1.13 10.72
C ASN A 188 -6.37 0.17 11.47
N TRP A 189 -5.06 0.44 11.46
CA TRP A 189 -4.03 -0.33 12.19
C TRP A 189 -3.40 0.48 13.33
N GLY A 190 -4.10 1.50 13.85
CA GLY A 190 -3.59 2.31 14.95
C GLY A 190 -2.41 3.23 14.59
N LEU A 191 -2.08 3.38 13.30
CA LEU A 191 -1.06 4.32 12.81
C LEU A 191 -1.66 5.72 12.73
N SER A 192 -1.95 6.34 13.88
CA SER A 192 -2.76 7.55 14.00
C SER A 192 -1.94 8.82 14.27
N TYR A 193 -0.60 8.72 14.36
CA TYR A 193 0.26 9.89 14.64
C TYR A 193 -0.03 11.03 13.65
N LYS A 194 -0.28 12.23 14.21
CA LYS A 194 -0.70 13.43 13.46
C LYS A 194 -1.81 13.17 12.42
N GLY A 195 -2.74 12.31 12.77
CA GLY A 195 -3.88 11.95 11.93
C GLY A 195 -5.12 12.81 12.14
N PRO A 196 -6.23 12.51 11.45
CA PRO A 196 -7.41 13.37 11.36
C PRO A 196 -8.22 13.52 12.66
N ASN A 197 -7.97 12.68 13.68
CA ASN A 197 -8.73 12.69 14.93
C ASN A 197 -8.27 13.75 15.93
N ASN A 198 -7.16 14.46 15.67
CA ASN A 198 -6.69 15.57 16.48
C ASN A 198 -6.60 16.83 15.60
N PRO A 199 -7.30 17.93 15.94
CA PRO A 199 -7.24 19.16 15.15
C PRO A 199 -5.84 19.75 14.98
N ALA A 200 -4.92 19.47 15.89
CA ALA A 200 -3.50 19.84 15.79
C ALA A 200 -2.70 18.88 14.88
N ASP A 201 -3.26 17.72 14.56
CA ASP A 201 -2.54 16.60 13.92
C ASP A 201 -3.01 16.32 12.47
N TRP A 202 -3.85 17.17 11.90
CA TRP A 202 -4.37 17.02 10.52
C TRP A 202 -3.28 17.11 9.42
N PHE A 203 -2.02 17.15 9.82
CA PHE A 203 -0.86 17.32 8.96
C PHE A 203 -0.52 16.12 8.08
N ILE A 204 -0.79 14.89 8.54
CA ILE A 204 -0.44 13.66 7.81
C ILE A 204 -1.73 13.01 7.33
N ALA A 205 -1.85 12.82 6.02
CA ALA A 205 -3.00 12.15 5.43
C ALA A 205 -3.19 10.76 6.05
N LYS A 206 -4.44 10.39 6.24
CA LYS A 206 -4.78 9.04 6.69
C LYS A 206 -4.55 8.00 5.60
N GLU A 207 -4.69 8.41 4.34
CA GLU A 207 -4.49 7.54 3.19
C GLU A 207 -3.00 7.44 2.87
N VAL A 208 -2.53 6.22 2.72
CA VAL A 208 -1.19 5.84 2.25
C VAL A 208 -1.35 5.02 1.00
N ASN A 209 -0.64 5.38 -0.06
CA ASN A 209 -0.61 4.58 -1.28
C ASN A 209 0.37 3.42 -1.12
N LEU A 210 -0.03 2.24 -1.57
CA LEU A 210 0.78 1.03 -1.64
C LEU A 210 0.89 0.57 -3.08
N LYS A 211 2.12 0.23 -3.50
CA LYS A 211 2.43 -0.36 -4.80
C LYS A 211 3.09 -1.70 -4.60
N LEU A 212 2.45 -2.75 -5.08
CA LEU A 212 2.94 -4.11 -4.97
C LEU A 212 3.41 -4.61 -6.33
N ASP A 213 4.60 -5.19 -6.40
CA ASP A 213 5.09 -6.03 -7.50
C ASP A 213 5.65 -7.30 -6.85
N VAL A 214 4.83 -8.33 -6.76
CA VAL A 214 5.18 -9.59 -6.07
C VAL A 214 5.34 -10.67 -7.10
N LYS A 215 6.49 -11.33 -7.09
CA LYS A 215 6.87 -12.41 -8.00
C LYS A 215 7.07 -13.70 -7.23
N ALA A 216 6.70 -14.80 -7.86
CA ALA A 216 6.88 -16.14 -7.30
C ALA A 216 7.25 -17.15 -8.40
N ALA A 217 8.00 -18.17 -8.01
CA ALA A 217 8.36 -19.27 -8.89
C ALA A 217 7.87 -20.59 -8.30
N LYS A 218 7.50 -21.56 -9.18
CA LYS A 218 7.03 -22.87 -8.77
C LYS A 218 8.07 -23.54 -7.89
N SER A 219 7.64 -23.96 -6.70
CA SER A 219 8.52 -24.65 -5.76
C SER A 219 8.99 -25.98 -6.35
N THR A 220 10.29 -26.17 -6.44
CA THR A 220 10.86 -27.49 -6.76
C THR A 220 10.79 -28.36 -5.53
N MET A 221 10.17 -29.54 -5.67
CA MET A 221 10.17 -30.57 -4.62
C MET A 221 11.57 -31.14 -4.43
#